data_ddc713a7cb0caf0008e385af243bf763
#
_entry.id   ddc713a7cb0caf0008e385af243bf763
#
_cell.length_a   1.000
_cell.length_b   1.000
_cell.length_c   1.000
_cell.angle_alpha   90.00
_cell.angle_beta   90.00
_cell.angle_gamma   90.00
#
_symmetry.space_group_name_H-M   'P 1'
#
loop_
_entity.id
_entity.type
_entity.pdbx_description
1 polymer ?
#
loop_
_entity_poly.entity_id
_entity_poly.type
_entity_poly.pdbx_seq_one_letter_code
_entity_poly.pdbx_strand_id
1 'polypeptide(L)'
;MDWLENEIEHIFLRLEWSQTEAEWGKRLVWLVIILLLSLLLAKVFRHFFVPMLQKISRRTKVQWDDHLFQDEILHKAARIIPPVVWYIFLPVAFRDQPYLLDIFLRVTQIYLIVVSLMLINAVMGTLYKISSMNETLRTRPLKGVYQMVILISGCVGVILIISVLLGKNATTILAGLGASAAILMLIFKDSILGLVAGVQLSANDMLRPGDWITMSKYGADGYVTEVTLTTVKIQNFDKTITTIPPYALVSDSFQNWRGMYDCGGRRIKRSLLIDAHTVRFCTPEECRHYREQHWLGDDKETGERPVNLYVYRRYVLDYLKKSPNLHPNMLQMVRMMQPTAEGIPMEVYCFTRETDWICYENSQGEIFDHLIAMLPEFGLRIYQRPSGLDVQDVKSAVRY
;
A
#
# COMPACT_ATOMS: atom_id res chain seq x y z
N MET A 1 12.27 -52.73 35.09
CA MET A 1 11.49 -53.15 33.90
C MET A 1 11.97 -54.52 33.40
N ASP A 2 13.25 -54.77 33.40
CA ASP A 2 13.85 -56.05 32.96
C ASP A 2 13.31 -57.27 33.71
N TRP A 3 12.94 -57.15 35.02
CA TRP A 3 12.31 -58.20 35.78
C TRP A 3 10.91 -58.62 35.25
N LEU A 4 10.07 -57.65 34.92
CA LEU A 4 8.73 -57.88 34.33
C LEU A 4 8.84 -58.51 32.91
N GLU A 5 9.85 -58.13 32.16
CA GLU A 5 10.10 -58.66 30.83
C GLU A 5 10.49 -60.17 30.90
N ASN A 6 11.35 -60.46 31.83
CA ASN A 6 11.77 -61.88 32.04
C ASN A 6 10.62 -62.76 32.57
N GLU A 7 9.80 -62.25 33.48
CA GLU A 7 8.63 -63.02 33.99
C GLU A 7 7.59 -63.30 32.89
N ILE A 8 7.30 -62.32 32.04
CA ILE A 8 6.37 -62.47 30.91
C ILE A 8 6.91 -63.53 29.93
N GLU A 9 8.21 -63.48 29.62
CA GLU A 9 8.87 -64.39 28.71
C GLU A 9 8.87 -65.86 29.31
N HIS A 10 9.16 -66.02 30.61
CA HIS A 10 9.08 -67.31 31.33
C HIS A 10 7.68 -67.84 31.34
N ILE A 11 6.61 -67.04 31.42
CA ILE A 11 5.23 -67.52 31.35
C ILE A 11 4.92 -68.10 29.96
N PHE A 12 5.35 -67.46 28.88
CA PHE A 12 5.13 -67.95 27.52
C PHE A 12 5.95 -69.21 27.22
N LEU A 13 7.21 -69.34 27.71
CA LEU A 13 8.03 -70.56 27.59
C LEU A 13 7.46 -71.74 28.37
N ARG A 14 6.78 -71.48 29.50
CA ARG A 14 6.04 -72.56 30.23
C ARG A 14 4.79 -73.08 29.51
N LEU A 15 4.25 -72.32 28.55
CA LEU A 15 3.11 -72.67 27.70
C LEU A 15 3.54 -73.38 26.41
N GLU A 16 4.79 -73.91 26.35
CA GLU A 16 5.37 -74.63 25.20
C GLU A 16 5.49 -73.79 23.91
N TRP A 17 5.52 -72.47 24.02
CA TRP A 17 5.74 -71.60 22.86
C TRP A 17 7.22 -71.62 22.47
N SER A 18 7.47 -71.56 21.14
CA SER A 18 8.84 -71.36 20.64
C SER A 18 9.40 -69.99 21.08
N GLN A 19 10.72 -69.89 21.15
CA GLN A 19 11.37 -68.59 21.54
C GLN A 19 10.86 -67.41 20.73
N THR A 20 10.66 -67.57 19.43
CA THR A 20 10.15 -66.54 18.54
C THR A 20 8.69 -66.15 18.85
N GLU A 21 7.84 -67.09 19.16
CA GLU A 21 6.44 -66.86 19.55
C GLU A 21 6.35 -66.19 20.93
N ALA A 22 7.20 -66.60 21.88
CA ALA A 22 7.28 -65.99 23.21
C ALA A 22 7.70 -64.44 23.10
N GLU A 23 8.65 -64.16 22.24
CA GLU A 23 9.02 -62.72 21.97
C GLU A 23 7.86 -61.90 21.38
N TRP A 24 7.13 -62.45 20.42
CA TRP A 24 5.95 -61.76 19.87
C TRP A 24 4.82 -61.68 20.90
N GLY A 25 4.62 -62.71 21.72
CA GLY A 25 3.67 -62.67 22.82
C GLY A 25 3.98 -61.55 23.82
N LYS A 26 5.24 -61.43 24.23
CA LYS A 26 5.73 -60.33 25.10
C LYS A 26 5.45 -58.95 24.51
N ARG A 27 5.73 -58.72 23.22
CA ARG A 27 5.46 -57.47 22.53
C ARG A 27 3.96 -57.13 22.50
N LEU A 28 3.13 -58.12 22.23
CA LEU A 28 1.68 -57.98 22.23
C LEU A 28 1.15 -57.58 23.60
N VAL A 29 1.66 -58.18 24.69
CA VAL A 29 1.31 -57.81 26.06
C VAL A 29 1.71 -56.36 26.34
N TRP A 30 2.92 -55.91 25.94
CA TRP A 30 3.33 -54.51 26.09
C TRP A 30 2.44 -53.57 25.30
N LEU A 31 2.07 -53.89 24.06
CA LEU A 31 1.15 -53.08 23.27
C LEU A 31 -0.22 -52.95 23.95
N VAL A 32 -0.75 -54.04 24.53
CA VAL A 32 -2.02 -53.98 25.28
C VAL A 32 -1.87 -53.13 26.53
N ILE A 33 -0.76 -53.23 27.27
CA ILE A 33 -0.50 -52.39 28.45
C ILE A 33 -0.42 -50.91 28.05
N ILE A 34 0.32 -50.60 27.00
CA ILE A 34 0.43 -49.23 26.50
C ILE A 34 -0.93 -48.67 26.06
N LEU A 35 -1.74 -49.48 25.36
CA LEU A 35 -3.09 -49.12 24.94
C LEU A 35 -3.99 -48.84 26.17
N LEU A 36 -4.02 -49.76 27.15
CA LEU A 36 -4.82 -49.58 28.36
C LEU A 36 -4.37 -48.37 29.17
N LEU A 37 -3.05 -48.17 29.30
CA LEU A 37 -2.48 -47.01 29.99
C LEU A 37 -2.87 -45.73 29.28
N SER A 38 -2.77 -45.66 27.94
CA SER A 38 -3.12 -44.50 27.16
C SER A 38 -4.61 -44.16 27.27
N LEU A 39 -5.49 -45.15 27.25
CA LEU A 39 -6.94 -44.96 27.42
C LEU A 39 -7.27 -44.53 28.85
N LEU A 40 -6.61 -45.14 29.86
CA LEU A 40 -6.78 -44.75 31.26
C LEU A 40 -6.38 -43.31 31.50
N LEU A 41 -5.18 -42.91 31.03
CA LEU A 41 -4.70 -41.53 31.17
C LEU A 41 -5.61 -40.54 30.44
N ALA A 42 -6.08 -40.84 29.24
CA ALA A 42 -7.02 -40.05 28.51
C ALA A 42 -8.38 -39.90 29.25
N LYS A 43 -8.85 -41.03 29.87
CA LYS A 43 -10.08 -41.04 30.69
C LYS A 43 -9.91 -40.21 31.96
N VAL A 44 -8.79 -40.35 32.67
CA VAL A 44 -8.44 -39.56 33.87
C VAL A 44 -8.39 -38.07 33.52
N PHE A 45 -7.72 -37.71 32.41
CA PHE A 45 -7.66 -36.34 31.96
C PHE A 45 -9.06 -35.77 31.70
N ARG A 46 -9.91 -36.49 30.99
CA ARG A 46 -11.28 -36.06 30.70
C ARG A 46 -12.15 -35.94 31.94
N HIS A 47 -11.98 -36.87 32.91
CA HIS A 47 -12.85 -36.94 34.07
C HIS A 47 -12.43 -36.03 35.23
N PHE A 48 -11.13 -35.75 35.38
CA PHE A 48 -10.59 -34.95 36.47
C PHE A 48 -10.08 -33.60 36.01
N PHE A 49 -9.26 -33.56 34.97
CA PHE A 49 -8.63 -32.31 34.56
C PHE A 49 -9.60 -31.36 33.80
N VAL A 50 -10.45 -31.90 32.93
CA VAL A 50 -11.42 -31.11 32.18
C VAL A 50 -12.37 -30.36 33.14
N PRO A 51 -13.11 -31.00 34.07
CA PRO A 51 -14.01 -30.29 34.97
C PRO A 51 -13.27 -29.38 35.96
N MET A 52 -12.03 -29.74 36.33
CA MET A 52 -11.18 -28.89 37.18
C MET A 52 -10.85 -27.57 36.46
N LEU A 53 -10.41 -27.64 35.20
CA LEU A 53 -10.11 -26.45 34.39
C LEU A 53 -11.36 -25.61 34.16
N GLN A 54 -12.49 -26.20 33.87
CA GLN A 54 -13.77 -25.53 33.75
C GLN A 54 -14.23 -24.85 35.04
N LYS A 55 -13.98 -25.48 36.18
CA LYS A 55 -14.32 -24.89 37.51
C LYS A 55 -13.42 -23.70 37.81
N ILE A 56 -12.16 -23.71 37.37
CA ILE A 56 -11.24 -22.59 37.53
C ILE A 56 -11.68 -21.45 36.59
N SER A 57 -12.00 -21.73 35.32
CA SER A 57 -12.49 -20.73 34.37
C SER A 57 -13.74 -20.01 34.86
N ARG A 58 -14.73 -20.70 35.38
CA ARG A 58 -15.97 -20.11 35.93
C ARG A 58 -15.76 -19.24 37.16
N ARG A 59 -14.58 -19.26 37.81
CA ARG A 59 -14.21 -18.39 38.93
C ARG A 59 -13.54 -17.09 38.48
N THR A 60 -13.07 -17.01 37.27
CA THR A 60 -12.46 -15.83 36.64
C THR A 60 -13.57 -14.92 36.12
N LYS A 61 -13.43 -13.59 36.33
CA LYS A 61 -14.42 -12.59 35.85
C LYS A 61 -14.35 -12.33 34.33
N VAL A 62 -13.59 -13.13 33.61
CA VAL A 62 -13.25 -12.91 32.21
C VAL A 62 -14.06 -13.83 31.31
N GLN A 63 -14.96 -13.31 30.51
CA GLN A 63 -15.91 -14.07 29.69
C GLN A 63 -15.27 -14.88 28.55
N TRP A 64 -14.08 -14.54 28.08
CA TRP A 64 -13.42 -15.29 26.99
C TRP A 64 -12.80 -16.61 27.43
N ASP A 65 -12.48 -16.75 28.72
CA ASP A 65 -11.98 -18.02 29.30
C ASP A 65 -13.02 -19.14 29.21
N ASP A 66 -14.29 -18.82 29.43
CA ASP A 66 -15.38 -19.79 29.38
C ASP A 66 -15.55 -20.44 27.99
N HIS A 67 -15.22 -19.70 26.93
CA HIS A 67 -15.27 -20.22 25.58
C HIS A 67 -14.03 -21.04 25.19
N LEU A 68 -12.84 -20.67 25.71
CA LEU A 68 -11.60 -21.44 25.49
C LEU A 68 -11.58 -22.77 26.20
N PHE A 69 -12.23 -22.87 27.39
CA PHE A 69 -12.34 -24.11 28.16
C PHE A 69 -13.63 -24.89 27.88
N GLN A 70 -14.27 -24.67 26.72
CA GLN A 70 -15.39 -25.46 26.27
C GLN A 70 -15.00 -26.93 26.06
N ASP A 71 -15.97 -27.84 26.27
CA ASP A 71 -15.80 -29.29 26.13
C ASP A 71 -15.13 -29.66 24.80
N GLU A 72 -15.43 -29.00 23.72
CA GLU A 72 -14.88 -29.27 22.38
C GLU A 72 -13.35 -29.18 22.31
N ILE A 73 -12.76 -28.10 22.88
CA ILE A 73 -11.30 -27.88 22.88
C ILE A 73 -10.63 -28.86 23.82
N LEU A 74 -11.15 -29.00 25.02
CA LEU A 74 -10.58 -29.86 26.03
C LEU A 74 -10.64 -31.34 25.63
N HIS A 75 -11.70 -31.77 24.92
CA HIS A 75 -11.78 -33.12 24.36
C HIS A 75 -10.76 -33.33 23.23
N LYS A 76 -10.51 -32.31 22.38
CA LYS A 76 -9.46 -32.39 21.36
C LYS A 76 -8.07 -32.37 21.99
N ALA A 77 -7.85 -31.59 23.05
CA ALA A 77 -6.60 -31.62 23.82
C ALA A 77 -6.35 -33.03 24.45
N ALA A 78 -7.38 -33.65 24.98
CA ALA A 78 -7.27 -34.98 25.55
C ALA A 78 -6.84 -36.08 24.52
N ARG A 79 -7.07 -35.85 23.21
CA ARG A 79 -6.62 -36.75 22.14
C ARG A 79 -5.11 -36.73 21.91
N ILE A 80 -4.38 -35.77 22.47
CA ILE A 80 -2.91 -35.70 22.40
C ILE A 80 -2.29 -36.74 23.36
N ILE A 81 -2.98 -37.11 24.43
CA ILE A 81 -2.46 -38.01 25.48
C ILE A 81 -2.08 -39.40 24.91
N PRO A 82 -2.95 -40.10 24.16
CA PRO A 82 -2.60 -41.41 23.64
C PRO A 82 -1.30 -41.43 22.81
N PRO A 83 -1.11 -40.58 21.78
CA PRO A 83 0.13 -40.66 21.00
C PRO A 83 1.37 -40.25 21.81
N VAL A 84 1.24 -39.38 22.81
CA VAL A 84 2.37 -39.05 23.72
C VAL A 84 2.75 -40.29 24.56
N VAL A 85 1.78 -40.98 25.09
CA VAL A 85 2.03 -42.23 25.83
C VAL A 85 2.67 -43.28 24.92
N TRP A 86 2.16 -43.46 23.72
CA TRP A 86 2.73 -44.36 22.75
C TRP A 86 4.17 -44.01 22.40
N TYR A 87 4.44 -42.74 22.14
CA TYR A 87 5.78 -42.24 21.79
C TYR A 87 6.81 -42.54 22.90
N ILE A 88 6.40 -42.42 24.17
CA ILE A 88 7.28 -42.66 25.34
C ILE A 88 7.51 -44.16 25.59
N PHE A 89 6.48 -45.00 25.44
CA PHE A 89 6.53 -46.42 25.84
C PHE A 89 6.80 -47.38 24.68
N LEU A 90 6.63 -47.02 23.42
CA LEU A 90 6.98 -47.88 22.27
C LEU A 90 8.45 -48.37 22.29
N PRO A 91 9.45 -47.54 22.65
CA PRO A 91 10.83 -48.02 22.77
C PRO A 91 11.04 -49.17 23.76
N VAL A 92 10.16 -49.28 24.75
CA VAL A 92 10.21 -50.42 25.72
C VAL A 92 9.69 -51.69 25.06
N ALA A 93 8.57 -51.62 24.32
CA ALA A 93 7.96 -52.79 23.67
C ALA A 93 8.77 -53.35 22.50
N PHE A 94 9.54 -52.49 21.78
CA PHE A 94 10.25 -52.84 20.55
C PHE A 94 11.77 -52.64 20.64
N ARG A 95 12.36 -52.74 21.84
CA ARG A 95 13.80 -52.53 22.09
C ARG A 95 14.68 -53.38 21.16
N ASP A 96 14.27 -54.62 20.91
CA ASP A 96 15.04 -55.62 20.14
C ASP A 96 14.74 -55.55 18.62
N GLN A 97 13.83 -54.68 18.18
CA GLN A 97 13.39 -54.56 16.77
C GLN A 97 13.39 -53.10 16.28
N PRO A 98 14.58 -52.56 16.01
CA PRO A 98 14.72 -51.15 15.68
C PRO A 98 13.94 -50.71 14.42
N TYR A 99 13.78 -51.63 13.45
CA TYR A 99 13.02 -51.31 12.23
C TYR A 99 11.51 -51.17 12.49
N LEU A 100 10.91 -52.06 13.27
CA LEU A 100 9.50 -51.94 13.64
C LEU A 100 9.26 -50.75 14.56
N LEU A 101 10.17 -50.51 15.51
CA LEU A 101 10.13 -49.34 16.38
C LEU A 101 10.07 -48.04 15.55
N ASP A 102 10.95 -47.90 14.56
CA ASP A 102 10.99 -46.70 13.69
C ASP A 102 9.65 -46.48 12.97
N ILE A 103 9.06 -47.53 12.41
CA ILE A 103 7.75 -47.46 11.75
C ILE A 103 6.66 -47.00 12.74
N PHE A 104 6.56 -47.63 13.91
CA PHE A 104 5.54 -47.27 14.90
C PHE A 104 5.74 -45.85 15.45
N LEU A 105 6.97 -45.44 15.67
CA LEU A 105 7.28 -44.05 16.09
C LEU A 105 6.89 -43.05 15.02
N ARG A 106 7.16 -43.31 13.75
CA ARG A 106 6.74 -42.42 12.64
C ARG A 106 5.22 -42.30 12.56
N VAL A 107 4.50 -43.42 12.64
CA VAL A 107 3.02 -43.43 12.66
C VAL A 107 2.49 -42.63 13.85
N THR A 108 3.08 -42.81 15.02
CA THR A 108 2.71 -42.05 16.24
C THR A 108 3.00 -40.58 16.11
N GLN A 109 4.14 -40.20 15.52
CA GLN A 109 4.49 -38.79 15.25
C GLN A 109 3.50 -38.16 14.26
N ILE A 110 3.15 -38.86 13.16
CA ILE A 110 2.15 -38.36 12.20
C ILE A 110 0.80 -38.15 12.89
N TYR A 111 0.36 -39.13 13.71
CA TYR A 111 -0.88 -38.97 14.46
C TYR A 111 -0.82 -37.77 15.42
N LEU A 112 0.30 -37.56 16.12
CA LEU A 112 0.52 -36.44 17.02
C LEU A 112 0.42 -35.12 16.27
N ILE A 113 1.03 -35.02 15.07
CA ILE A 113 0.94 -33.79 14.21
C ILE A 113 -0.51 -33.51 13.83
N VAL A 114 -1.25 -34.55 13.38
CA VAL A 114 -2.66 -34.38 12.95
C VAL A 114 -3.54 -33.92 14.12
N VAL A 115 -3.39 -34.55 15.29
CA VAL A 115 -4.18 -34.15 16.48
C VAL A 115 -3.81 -32.75 16.95
N SER A 116 -2.53 -32.34 16.88
CA SER A 116 -2.09 -31.00 17.21
C SER A 116 -2.69 -29.95 16.26
N LEU A 117 -2.75 -30.26 14.96
CA LEU A 117 -3.42 -29.37 13.97
C LEU A 117 -4.93 -29.25 14.23
N MET A 118 -5.59 -30.36 14.60
CA MET A 118 -7.00 -30.37 14.99
C MET A 118 -7.24 -29.51 16.22
N LEU A 119 -6.32 -29.49 17.18
CA LEU A 119 -6.40 -28.67 18.38
C LEU A 119 -6.19 -27.18 18.02
N ILE A 120 -5.18 -26.84 17.22
CA ILE A 120 -4.94 -25.49 16.74
C ILE A 120 -6.18 -24.95 16.04
N ASN A 121 -6.76 -25.74 15.11
CA ASN A 121 -7.97 -25.34 14.38
C ASN A 121 -9.17 -25.12 15.33
N ALA A 122 -9.32 -25.93 16.36
CA ALA A 122 -10.39 -25.76 17.35
C ALA A 122 -10.21 -24.47 18.17
N VAL A 123 -8.98 -24.23 18.64
CA VAL A 123 -8.66 -23.01 19.40
C VAL A 123 -8.89 -21.77 18.54
N MET A 124 -8.38 -21.76 17.32
CA MET A 124 -8.57 -20.63 16.39
C MET A 124 -10.03 -20.41 16.01
N GLY A 125 -10.80 -21.49 15.83
CA GLY A 125 -12.24 -21.41 15.58
C GLY A 125 -13.00 -20.77 16.75
N THR A 126 -12.63 -21.12 17.98
CA THR A 126 -13.21 -20.53 19.19
C THR A 126 -12.81 -19.07 19.36
N LEU A 127 -11.54 -18.70 19.13
CA LEU A 127 -11.09 -17.32 19.13
C LEU A 127 -11.85 -16.47 18.11
N TYR A 128 -12.11 -17.02 16.93
CA TYR A 128 -12.92 -16.34 15.92
C TYR A 128 -14.38 -16.15 16.38
N LYS A 129 -15.00 -17.17 17.01
CA LYS A 129 -16.35 -17.06 17.59
C LYS A 129 -16.42 -15.98 18.65
N ILE A 130 -15.47 -15.95 19.60
CA ILE A 130 -15.38 -14.94 20.66
C ILE A 130 -15.26 -13.53 20.06
N SER A 131 -14.38 -13.38 19.05
CA SER A 131 -14.17 -12.11 18.37
C SER A 131 -15.43 -11.63 17.63
N SER A 132 -16.21 -12.56 17.05
CA SER A 132 -17.46 -12.20 16.34
C SER A 132 -18.60 -11.78 17.28
N MET A 133 -18.52 -12.10 18.56
CA MET A 133 -19.51 -11.70 19.59
C MET A 133 -19.27 -10.28 20.12
N ASN A 134 -18.07 -9.73 19.92
CA ASN A 134 -17.72 -8.39 20.36
C ASN A 134 -18.06 -7.37 19.26
N GLU A 135 -18.93 -6.39 19.54
CA GLU A 135 -19.41 -5.39 18.56
C GLU A 135 -18.28 -4.58 17.94
N THR A 136 -17.25 -4.23 18.68
CA THR A 136 -16.08 -3.48 18.19
C THR A 136 -15.17 -4.28 17.25
N LEU A 137 -15.16 -5.61 17.36
CA LEU A 137 -14.34 -6.50 16.54
C LEU A 137 -15.12 -7.09 15.36
N ARG A 138 -16.44 -7.06 15.40
CA ARG A 138 -17.33 -7.59 14.36
C ARG A 138 -17.16 -6.88 13.02
N THR A 139 -16.79 -5.60 13.02
CA THR A 139 -16.56 -4.79 11.81
C THR A 139 -15.20 -5.03 11.15
N ARG A 140 -14.31 -5.77 11.82
CA ARG A 140 -12.96 -6.05 11.28
C ARG A 140 -12.92 -7.38 10.51
N PRO A 141 -12.14 -7.52 9.44
CA PRO A 141 -12.07 -8.72 8.60
C PRO A 141 -11.28 -9.85 9.26
N LEU A 142 -11.61 -10.23 10.52
CA LEU A 142 -10.92 -11.26 11.30
C LEU A 142 -11.08 -12.67 10.72
N LYS A 143 -12.09 -12.88 9.88
CA LYS A 143 -12.28 -14.15 9.15
C LYS A 143 -11.08 -14.48 8.26
N GLY A 144 -10.50 -13.46 7.60
CA GLY A 144 -9.30 -13.62 6.78
C GLY A 144 -8.09 -14.06 7.62
N VAL A 145 -7.89 -13.46 8.79
CA VAL A 145 -6.81 -13.83 9.71
C VAL A 145 -6.97 -15.29 10.19
N TYR A 146 -8.17 -15.69 10.57
CA TYR A 146 -8.48 -17.06 10.94
C TYR A 146 -8.14 -18.05 9.81
N GLN A 147 -8.57 -17.76 8.59
CA GLN A 147 -8.28 -18.60 7.42
C GLN A 147 -6.78 -18.67 7.12
N MET A 148 -6.05 -17.57 7.24
CA MET A 148 -4.59 -17.56 7.07
C MET A 148 -3.87 -18.44 8.09
N VAL A 149 -4.23 -18.38 9.36
CA VAL A 149 -3.61 -19.22 10.41
C VAL A 149 -3.86 -20.68 10.16
N ILE A 150 -5.08 -21.07 9.74
CA ILE A 150 -5.40 -22.44 9.38
C ILE A 150 -4.57 -22.91 8.17
N LEU A 151 -4.48 -22.08 7.14
CA LEU A 151 -3.69 -22.39 5.95
C LEU A 151 -2.22 -22.59 6.30
N ILE A 152 -1.62 -21.66 7.05
CA ILE A 152 -0.21 -21.73 7.46
C ILE A 152 0.03 -22.97 8.34
N SER A 153 -0.82 -23.21 9.34
CA SER A 153 -0.71 -24.38 10.20
C SER A 153 -0.84 -25.69 9.42
N GLY A 154 -1.74 -25.73 8.43
CA GLY A 154 -1.87 -26.87 7.52
C GLY A 154 -0.61 -27.10 6.67
N CYS A 155 -0.05 -26.05 6.07
CA CYS A 155 1.20 -26.14 5.32
C CYS A 155 2.36 -26.62 6.19
N VAL A 156 2.51 -26.09 7.41
CA VAL A 156 3.52 -26.53 8.37
C VAL A 156 3.30 -28.00 8.73
N GLY A 157 2.05 -28.40 8.98
CA GLY A 157 1.72 -29.80 9.27
C GLY A 157 2.07 -30.75 8.14
N VAL A 158 1.80 -30.40 6.89
CA VAL A 158 2.19 -31.20 5.72
C VAL A 158 3.71 -31.35 5.64
N ILE A 159 4.46 -30.25 5.85
CA ILE A 159 5.93 -30.29 5.84
C ILE A 159 6.46 -31.19 6.95
N LEU A 160 5.89 -31.12 8.16
CA LEU A 160 6.25 -31.98 9.27
C LEU A 160 5.95 -33.46 8.97
N ILE A 161 4.80 -33.78 8.37
CA ILE A 161 4.46 -35.14 7.96
C ILE A 161 5.44 -35.68 6.92
N ILE A 162 5.76 -34.90 5.90
CA ILE A 162 6.76 -35.23 4.88
C ILE A 162 8.13 -35.45 5.52
N SER A 163 8.52 -34.62 6.48
CA SER A 163 9.77 -34.74 7.25
C SER A 163 9.86 -36.07 7.95
N VAL A 164 8.79 -36.49 8.66
CA VAL A 164 8.70 -37.77 9.36
C VAL A 164 8.77 -38.94 8.36
N LEU A 165 8.04 -38.88 7.25
CA LEU A 165 8.02 -39.93 6.22
C LEU A 165 9.40 -40.12 5.56
N LEU A 166 10.10 -39.03 5.27
CA LEU A 166 11.41 -39.06 4.63
C LEU A 166 12.56 -39.34 5.64
N GLY A 167 12.29 -39.31 6.93
CA GLY A 167 13.33 -39.40 7.97
C GLY A 167 14.35 -38.26 7.92
N LYS A 168 13.95 -37.05 7.43
CA LYS A 168 14.77 -35.87 7.32
C LYS A 168 14.31 -34.80 8.30
N ASN A 169 15.23 -33.95 8.75
CA ASN A 169 14.84 -32.81 9.60
C ASN A 169 13.93 -31.83 8.86
N ALA A 170 12.86 -31.39 9.50
CA ALA A 170 11.94 -30.39 8.95
C ALA A 170 12.65 -29.09 8.56
N THR A 171 13.69 -28.69 9.32
CA THR A 171 14.51 -27.51 9.01
C THR A 171 15.24 -27.63 7.67
N THR A 172 15.74 -28.83 7.32
CA THR A 172 16.42 -29.08 6.04
C THR A 172 15.44 -28.97 4.88
N ILE A 173 14.22 -29.48 5.03
CA ILE A 173 13.16 -29.37 4.02
C ILE A 173 12.73 -27.92 3.86
N LEU A 174 12.50 -27.21 4.97
CA LEU A 174 12.15 -25.79 4.97
C LEU A 174 13.25 -24.92 4.34
N ALA A 175 14.52 -25.21 4.63
CA ALA A 175 15.65 -24.49 4.02
C ALA A 175 15.68 -24.67 2.51
N GLY A 176 15.49 -25.90 2.01
CA GLY A 176 15.41 -26.19 0.58
C GLY A 176 14.22 -25.51 -0.10
N LEU A 177 13.04 -25.57 0.50
CA LEU A 177 11.84 -24.90 0.00
C LEU A 177 12.00 -23.38 0.04
N GLY A 178 12.59 -22.83 1.13
CA GLY A 178 12.85 -21.40 1.28
C GLY A 178 13.82 -20.86 0.22
N ALA A 179 14.91 -21.61 -0.05
CA ALA A 179 15.85 -21.23 -1.11
C ALA A 179 15.17 -21.23 -2.48
N SER A 180 14.38 -22.25 -2.80
CA SER A 180 13.63 -22.30 -4.06
C SER A 180 12.60 -21.17 -4.16
N ALA A 181 11.87 -20.88 -3.07
CA ALA A 181 10.91 -19.77 -3.02
C ALA A 181 11.59 -18.41 -3.21
N ALA A 182 12.79 -18.21 -2.64
CA ALA A 182 13.55 -16.98 -2.80
C ALA A 182 13.98 -16.76 -4.27
N ILE A 183 14.42 -17.82 -4.95
CA ILE A 183 14.76 -17.76 -6.38
C ILE A 183 13.51 -17.43 -7.21
N LEU A 184 12.40 -18.10 -6.96
CA LEU A 184 11.14 -17.83 -7.66
C LEU A 184 10.65 -16.39 -7.42
N MET A 185 10.73 -15.91 -6.16
CA MET A 185 10.37 -14.54 -5.82
C MET A 185 11.24 -13.52 -6.55
N LEU A 186 12.55 -13.80 -6.70
CA LEU A 186 13.45 -12.94 -7.45
C LEU A 186 13.08 -12.88 -8.94
N ILE A 187 12.74 -14.03 -9.55
CA ILE A 187 12.33 -14.12 -10.95
C ILE A 187 11.01 -13.35 -11.20
N PHE A 188 10.05 -13.47 -10.30
CA PHE A 188 8.71 -12.87 -10.46
C PHE A 188 8.57 -11.50 -9.78
N LYS A 189 9.63 -10.96 -9.19
CA LYS A 189 9.60 -9.70 -8.44
C LYS A 189 8.90 -8.58 -9.19
N ASP A 190 9.32 -8.32 -10.43
CA ASP A 190 8.80 -7.20 -11.21
C ASP A 190 7.36 -7.43 -11.66
N SER A 191 6.99 -8.69 -11.94
CA SER A 191 5.61 -9.06 -12.25
C SER A 191 4.68 -8.87 -11.06
N ILE A 192 5.12 -9.25 -9.85
CA ILE A 192 4.35 -9.06 -8.61
C ILE A 192 4.22 -7.57 -8.30
N LEU A 193 5.31 -6.79 -8.41
CA LEU A 193 5.27 -5.35 -8.20
C LEU A 193 4.34 -4.67 -9.21
N GLY A 194 4.38 -5.06 -10.49
CA GLY A 194 3.48 -4.57 -11.52
C GLY A 194 2.01 -4.87 -11.21
N LEU A 195 1.71 -6.10 -10.83
CA LEU A 195 0.36 -6.51 -10.46
C LEU A 195 -0.18 -5.71 -9.26
N VAL A 196 0.60 -5.62 -8.18
CA VAL A 196 0.20 -4.89 -6.96
C VAL A 196 -0.01 -3.41 -7.28
N ALA A 197 0.92 -2.80 -8.03
CA ALA A 197 0.80 -1.40 -8.44
C ALA A 197 -0.40 -1.16 -9.36
N GLY A 198 -0.67 -2.06 -10.32
CA GLY A 198 -1.85 -1.97 -11.18
C GLY A 198 -3.17 -2.01 -10.40
N VAL A 199 -3.26 -2.91 -9.43
CA VAL A 199 -4.41 -2.97 -8.51
C VAL A 199 -4.51 -1.68 -7.69
N GLN A 200 -3.39 -1.17 -7.17
CA GLN A 200 -3.36 0.05 -6.35
C GLN A 200 -3.77 1.29 -7.15
N LEU A 201 -3.27 1.45 -8.39
CA LEU A 201 -3.67 2.54 -9.29
C LEU A 201 -5.17 2.55 -9.54
N SER A 202 -5.75 1.37 -9.77
CA SER A 202 -7.18 1.21 -10.01
C SER A 202 -8.02 1.40 -8.75
N ALA A 203 -7.63 0.78 -7.64
CA ALA A 203 -8.40 0.84 -6.39
C ALA A 203 -8.43 2.24 -5.76
N ASN A 204 -7.35 3.02 -5.93
CA ASN A 204 -7.26 4.41 -5.45
C ASN A 204 -7.69 5.43 -6.51
N ASP A 205 -8.17 5.00 -7.66
CA ASP A 205 -8.58 5.87 -8.77
C ASP A 205 -7.52 6.91 -9.18
N MET A 206 -6.25 6.51 -9.13
CA MET A 206 -5.13 7.43 -9.41
C MET A 206 -5.02 7.75 -10.90
N LEU A 207 -5.42 6.80 -11.78
CA LEU A 207 -5.25 6.88 -13.21
C LEU A 207 -6.35 6.13 -13.95
N ARG A 208 -6.90 6.76 -15.00
CA ARG A 208 -7.88 6.12 -15.92
C ARG A 208 -7.43 6.26 -17.38
N PRO A 209 -7.82 5.34 -18.27
CA PRO A 209 -7.73 5.59 -19.70
C PRO A 209 -8.47 6.90 -20.05
N GLY A 210 -7.84 7.73 -20.89
CA GLY A 210 -8.32 9.07 -21.25
C GLY A 210 -7.78 10.20 -20.38
N ASP A 211 -7.15 9.94 -19.25
CA ASP A 211 -6.50 10.99 -18.44
C ASP A 211 -5.29 11.57 -19.18
N TRP A 212 -5.14 12.89 -19.16
CA TRP A 212 -3.89 13.52 -19.50
C TRP A 212 -2.97 13.51 -18.29
N ILE A 213 -1.76 12.96 -18.47
CA ILE A 213 -0.71 12.97 -17.43
C ILE A 213 0.60 13.55 -17.96
N THR A 214 1.36 14.12 -17.04
CA THR A 214 2.74 14.55 -17.30
C THR A 214 3.67 13.86 -16.30
N MET A 215 4.65 13.11 -16.82
CA MET A 215 5.68 12.43 -16.05
C MET A 215 7.04 12.63 -16.71
N SER A 216 7.67 13.78 -16.42
CA SER A 216 8.89 14.23 -17.09
C SER A 216 10.05 13.24 -17.00
N LYS A 217 10.16 12.49 -15.89
CA LYS A 217 11.20 11.46 -15.68
C LYS A 217 11.18 10.38 -16.75
N TYR A 218 10.01 10.07 -17.31
CA TYR A 218 9.81 9.04 -18.31
C TYR A 218 9.50 9.61 -19.71
N GLY A 219 9.59 10.94 -19.87
CA GLY A 219 9.27 11.62 -21.13
C GLY A 219 7.80 11.44 -21.54
N ALA A 220 6.91 11.29 -20.58
CA ALA A 220 5.48 11.17 -20.83
C ALA A 220 4.77 12.52 -20.62
N ASP A 221 4.07 12.98 -21.65
CA ASP A 221 3.18 14.14 -21.61
C ASP A 221 2.08 13.95 -22.66
N GLY A 222 0.94 13.42 -22.22
CA GLY A 222 -0.15 13.07 -23.13
C GLY A 222 -1.24 12.25 -22.49
N TYR A 223 -2.08 11.64 -23.31
CA TYR A 223 -3.25 10.88 -22.88
C TYR A 223 -2.95 9.41 -22.65
N VAL A 224 -3.43 8.90 -21.54
CA VAL A 224 -3.39 7.46 -21.23
C VAL A 224 -4.33 6.72 -22.18
N THR A 225 -3.77 5.84 -22.99
CA THR A 225 -4.55 5.02 -23.95
C THR A 225 -4.97 3.70 -23.36
N GLU A 226 -4.11 3.09 -22.55
CA GLU A 226 -4.34 1.76 -22.00
C GLU A 226 -3.67 1.62 -20.62
N VAL A 227 -4.38 0.97 -19.70
CA VAL A 227 -3.86 0.59 -18.38
C VAL A 227 -4.02 -0.91 -18.24
N THR A 228 -2.91 -1.64 -18.21
CA THR A 228 -2.87 -3.09 -17.97
C THR A 228 -2.19 -3.38 -16.63
N LEU A 229 -2.17 -4.65 -16.23
CA LEU A 229 -1.48 -5.07 -14.98
C LEU A 229 0.04 -4.88 -15.03
N THR A 230 0.63 -4.86 -16.22
CA THR A 230 2.08 -4.80 -16.39
C THR A 230 2.57 -3.54 -17.09
N THR A 231 1.69 -2.82 -17.78
CA THR A 231 2.06 -1.63 -18.55
C THR A 231 0.95 -0.60 -18.60
N VAL A 232 1.36 0.67 -18.59
CA VAL A 232 0.51 1.82 -18.91
C VAL A 232 1.06 2.47 -20.16
N LYS A 233 0.23 2.65 -21.18
CA LYS A 233 0.58 3.31 -22.45
C LYS A 233 0.04 4.73 -22.47
N ILE A 234 0.91 5.68 -22.77
CA ILE A 234 0.59 7.10 -22.90
C ILE A 234 0.90 7.54 -24.32
N GLN A 235 -0.08 8.07 -25.01
CA GLN A 235 0.13 8.74 -26.29
C GLN A 235 0.48 10.19 -26.04
N ASN A 236 1.75 10.55 -26.24
CA ASN A 236 2.25 11.90 -26.13
C ASN A 236 1.61 12.84 -27.18
N PHE A 237 1.71 14.14 -26.98
CA PHE A 237 1.16 15.13 -27.92
C PHE A 237 1.85 15.10 -29.29
N ASP A 238 3.12 14.69 -29.36
CA ASP A 238 3.85 14.46 -30.60
C ASP A 238 3.48 13.13 -31.31
N LYS A 239 2.45 12.40 -30.79
CA LYS A 239 1.95 11.12 -31.27
C LYS A 239 2.84 9.91 -30.99
N THR A 240 3.98 10.08 -30.34
CA THR A 240 4.77 8.95 -29.84
C THR A 240 4.05 8.23 -28.69
N ILE A 241 4.38 6.98 -28.45
CA ILE A 241 3.82 6.20 -27.35
C ILE A 241 4.91 5.93 -26.32
N THR A 242 4.70 6.42 -25.09
CA THR A 242 5.53 6.08 -23.95
C THR A 242 4.87 4.96 -23.16
N THR A 243 5.63 3.90 -22.88
CA THR A 243 5.16 2.76 -22.07
C THR A 243 5.83 2.80 -20.71
N ILE A 244 5.04 2.87 -19.65
CA ILE A 244 5.52 2.98 -18.28
C ILE A 244 5.01 1.76 -17.46
N PRO A 245 5.87 1.09 -16.69
CA PRO A 245 5.41 0.04 -15.79
C PRO A 245 4.57 0.65 -14.65
N PRO A 246 3.45 0.00 -14.23
CA PRO A 246 2.55 0.54 -13.21
C PRO A 246 3.24 0.89 -11.88
N TYR A 247 4.26 0.13 -11.47
CA TYR A 247 4.96 0.41 -10.24
C TYR A 247 5.66 1.78 -10.24
N ALA A 248 6.09 2.26 -11.41
CA ALA A 248 6.73 3.58 -11.53
C ALA A 248 5.74 4.72 -11.27
N LEU A 249 4.47 4.55 -11.65
CA LEU A 249 3.39 5.52 -11.38
C LEU A 249 2.95 5.54 -9.91
N VAL A 250 3.26 4.47 -9.15
CA VAL A 250 2.99 4.41 -7.71
C VAL A 250 4.20 4.91 -6.90
N SER A 251 5.43 4.62 -7.37
CA SER A 251 6.66 4.98 -6.65
C SER A 251 7.16 6.39 -6.92
N ASP A 252 6.91 6.91 -8.11
CA ASP A 252 7.31 8.25 -8.52
C ASP A 252 6.11 9.19 -8.59
N SER A 253 6.36 10.51 -8.57
CA SER A 253 5.31 11.50 -8.75
C SER A 253 5.00 11.74 -10.23
N PHE A 254 3.73 11.86 -10.55
CA PHE A 254 3.24 12.34 -11.84
C PHE A 254 2.13 13.36 -11.63
N GLN A 255 1.90 14.23 -12.63
CA GLN A 255 0.79 15.16 -12.64
C GLN A 255 -0.36 14.54 -13.42
N ASN A 256 -1.54 14.44 -12.79
CA ASN A 256 -2.79 14.10 -13.47
C ASN A 256 -3.61 15.38 -13.68
N TRP A 257 -3.91 15.70 -14.94
CA TRP A 257 -4.63 16.90 -15.33
C TRP A 257 -6.17 16.73 -15.24
N ARG A 258 -6.68 15.58 -14.82
CA ARG A 258 -8.11 15.36 -14.59
C ARG A 258 -8.70 16.45 -13.70
N GLY A 259 -8.03 16.82 -12.62
CA GLY A 259 -8.47 17.86 -11.70
C GLY A 259 -8.64 19.25 -12.37
N MET A 260 -7.90 19.54 -13.45
CA MET A 260 -8.08 20.76 -14.24
C MET A 260 -9.42 20.69 -15.02
N TYR A 261 -9.74 19.56 -15.63
CA TYR A 261 -11.01 19.37 -16.33
C TYR A 261 -12.20 19.37 -15.35
N ASP A 262 -12.06 18.70 -14.22
CA ASP A 262 -13.12 18.59 -13.20
C ASP A 262 -13.44 19.94 -12.56
N CYS A 263 -12.45 20.80 -12.34
CA CYS A 263 -12.67 22.14 -11.78
C CYS A 263 -13.15 23.17 -12.82
N GLY A 264 -13.10 22.85 -14.12
CA GLY A 264 -13.58 23.70 -15.20
C GLY A 264 -12.76 24.98 -15.40
N GLY A 265 -11.45 24.95 -15.05
CA GLY A 265 -10.59 26.12 -15.23
C GLY A 265 -9.13 25.77 -15.48
N ARG A 266 -8.54 26.35 -16.54
CA ARG A 266 -7.13 26.20 -16.86
C ARG A 266 -6.33 27.42 -16.47
N ARG A 267 -5.26 27.21 -15.70
CA ARG A 267 -4.48 28.30 -15.10
C ARG A 267 -3.61 29.02 -16.11
N ILE A 268 -3.73 30.37 -16.15
CA ILE A 268 -2.75 31.28 -16.72
C ILE A 268 -1.84 31.75 -15.59
N LYS A 269 -0.54 31.62 -15.77
CA LYS A 269 0.49 32.10 -14.85
C LYS A 269 1.67 32.59 -15.70
N ARG A 270 1.62 33.87 -16.10
CA ARG A 270 2.66 34.52 -16.92
C ARG A 270 3.01 35.89 -16.37
N SER A 271 4.25 36.32 -16.58
CA SER A 271 4.74 37.65 -16.17
C SER A 271 5.07 38.49 -17.36
N LEU A 272 4.75 39.80 -17.26
CA LEU A 272 5.32 40.83 -18.08
C LEU A 272 6.53 41.42 -17.36
N LEU A 273 7.64 41.55 -18.05
CA LEU A 273 8.86 42.18 -17.51
C LEU A 273 8.81 43.67 -17.76
N ILE A 274 8.52 44.44 -16.73
CA ILE A 274 8.41 45.93 -16.84
C ILE A 274 9.80 46.54 -16.67
N ASP A 275 10.15 47.48 -17.57
CA ASP A 275 11.38 48.26 -17.44
C ASP A 275 11.32 49.13 -16.20
N ALA A 276 12.21 48.88 -15.24
CA ALA A 276 12.28 49.57 -13.97
C ALA A 276 12.50 51.10 -14.13
N HIS A 277 13.17 51.53 -15.21
CA HIS A 277 13.40 52.97 -15.47
C HIS A 277 12.12 53.70 -15.83
N THR A 278 11.07 53.02 -16.24
CA THR A 278 9.78 53.64 -16.59
C THR A 278 8.83 53.77 -15.40
N VAL A 279 9.20 53.15 -14.27
CA VAL A 279 8.40 53.20 -13.04
C VAL A 279 8.64 54.54 -12.32
N ARG A 280 7.59 55.36 -12.17
CA ARG A 280 7.65 56.65 -11.56
C ARG A 280 6.32 57.08 -10.92
N PHE A 281 6.33 58.11 -10.16
CA PHE A 281 5.09 58.72 -9.68
C PHE A 281 4.31 59.38 -10.85
N CYS A 282 2.99 59.24 -10.83
CA CYS A 282 2.11 59.84 -11.82
C CYS A 282 2.13 61.39 -11.71
N THR A 283 1.99 62.06 -12.85
CA THR A 283 1.77 63.49 -12.85
C THR A 283 0.33 63.84 -12.46
N PRO A 284 0.02 65.05 -12.02
CA PRO A 284 -1.35 65.43 -11.71
C PRO A 284 -2.32 65.26 -12.90
N GLU A 285 -1.83 65.49 -14.13
CA GLU A 285 -2.59 65.31 -15.38
C GLU A 285 -2.92 63.86 -15.63
N GLU A 286 -1.95 62.93 -15.47
CA GLU A 286 -2.14 61.50 -15.55
C GLU A 286 -3.12 61.02 -14.48
N CYS A 287 -3.01 61.51 -13.25
CA CYS A 287 -3.96 61.16 -12.20
C CYS A 287 -5.40 61.57 -12.53
N ARG A 288 -5.58 62.72 -13.16
CA ARG A 288 -6.89 63.21 -13.61
C ARG A 288 -7.42 62.27 -14.71
N HIS A 289 -6.62 62.02 -15.73
CA HIS A 289 -6.96 61.13 -16.83
C HIS A 289 -7.34 59.72 -16.32
N TYR A 290 -6.56 59.13 -15.44
CA TYR A 290 -6.86 57.79 -14.92
C TYR A 290 -8.14 57.72 -14.06
N ARG A 291 -8.52 58.84 -13.39
CA ARG A 291 -9.81 58.92 -12.69
C ARG A 291 -10.98 59.03 -13.68
N GLU A 292 -10.84 59.83 -14.73
CA GLU A 292 -11.84 59.93 -15.80
C GLU A 292 -12.10 58.61 -16.49
N GLN A 293 -11.06 57.78 -16.66
CA GLN A 293 -11.15 56.46 -17.23
C GLN A 293 -11.57 55.35 -16.21
N HIS A 294 -11.81 55.73 -14.95
CA HIS A 294 -12.12 54.81 -13.85
C HIS A 294 -11.02 53.77 -13.57
N TRP A 295 -9.76 54.03 -13.97
CA TRP A 295 -8.62 53.16 -13.68
C TRP A 295 -8.01 53.43 -12.31
N LEU A 296 -8.24 54.63 -11.76
CA LEU A 296 -7.85 55.06 -10.42
C LEU A 296 -9.11 55.37 -9.61
N GLY A 297 -9.30 54.69 -8.47
CA GLY A 297 -10.41 54.97 -7.55
C GLY A 297 -10.16 56.24 -6.73
N ASP A 298 -11.24 56.70 -6.07
CA ASP A 298 -11.19 57.84 -5.16
C ASP A 298 -10.63 57.50 -3.77
N ASP A 299 -10.05 56.31 -3.62
CA ASP A 299 -9.63 55.76 -2.34
C ASP A 299 -8.51 56.61 -1.71
N LYS A 300 -8.69 56.99 -0.46
CA LYS A 300 -7.69 57.67 0.37
C LYS A 300 -6.40 56.87 0.58
N GLU A 301 -6.41 55.57 0.20
CA GLU A 301 -5.26 54.65 0.29
C GLU A 301 -4.17 54.92 -0.76
N THR A 302 -4.48 55.62 -1.86
CA THR A 302 -3.54 55.83 -2.98
C THR A 302 -2.56 57.01 -2.78
N GLY A 303 -2.68 57.77 -1.69
CA GLY A 303 -1.87 58.94 -1.47
C GLY A 303 -2.04 60.03 -2.55
N GLU A 304 -1.42 61.21 -2.37
CA GLU A 304 -1.54 62.32 -3.33
C GLU A 304 -0.91 62.02 -4.71
N ARG A 305 0.02 61.06 -4.77
CA ARG A 305 0.78 60.71 -6.00
C ARG A 305 0.97 59.20 -6.12
N PRO A 306 0.07 58.46 -6.79
CA PRO A 306 0.25 57.04 -7.05
C PRO A 306 1.40 56.78 -8.03
N VAL A 307 2.00 55.59 -7.92
CA VAL A 307 3.00 55.06 -8.86
C VAL A 307 2.27 54.51 -10.11
N ASN A 308 2.76 54.83 -11.31
CA ASN A 308 2.15 54.38 -12.56
C ASN A 308 1.99 52.85 -12.66
N LEU A 309 2.96 52.06 -12.18
CA LEU A 309 2.88 50.61 -12.12
C LEU A 309 1.75 50.12 -11.20
N TYR A 310 1.44 50.84 -10.11
CA TYR A 310 0.31 50.52 -9.24
C TYR A 310 -1.01 50.71 -9.99
N VAL A 311 -1.17 51.83 -10.71
CA VAL A 311 -2.38 52.11 -11.49
C VAL A 311 -2.56 51.06 -12.60
N TYR A 312 -1.51 50.77 -13.33
CA TYR A 312 -1.54 49.72 -14.36
C TYR A 312 -1.92 48.35 -13.80
N ARG A 313 -1.34 47.94 -12.69
CA ARG A 313 -1.66 46.66 -12.05
C ARG A 313 -3.14 46.57 -11.63
N ARG A 314 -3.71 47.70 -11.14
CA ARG A 314 -5.14 47.77 -10.79
C ARG A 314 -6.01 47.69 -12.05
N TYR A 315 -5.65 48.41 -13.09
CA TYR A 315 -6.30 48.35 -14.41
C TYR A 315 -6.33 46.91 -14.93
N VAL A 316 -5.18 46.21 -14.91
CA VAL A 316 -5.09 44.83 -15.37
C VAL A 316 -6.01 43.92 -14.56
N LEU A 317 -6.07 44.07 -13.24
CA LEU A 317 -6.96 43.26 -12.41
C LEU A 317 -8.44 43.49 -12.75
N ASP A 318 -8.83 44.76 -12.99
CA ASP A 318 -10.20 45.10 -13.37
C ASP A 318 -10.55 44.59 -14.78
N TYR A 319 -9.61 44.65 -15.72
CA TYR A 319 -9.74 44.07 -17.05
C TYR A 319 -9.98 42.55 -16.98
N LEU A 320 -9.16 41.83 -16.18
CA LEU A 320 -9.32 40.39 -15.99
C LEU A 320 -10.68 40.05 -15.40
N LYS A 321 -11.17 40.80 -14.41
CA LYS A 321 -12.48 40.57 -13.80
C LYS A 321 -13.66 40.76 -14.78
N LYS A 322 -13.50 41.61 -15.78
CA LYS A 322 -14.52 41.89 -16.81
C LYS A 322 -14.42 40.97 -18.01
N SER A 323 -13.34 40.19 -18.13
CA SER A 323 -13.11 39.32 -19.28
C SER A 323 -14.10 38.13 -19.28
N PRO A 324 -14.88 37.91 -20.36
CA PRO A 324 -15.84 36.79 -20.46
C PRO A 324 -15.15 35.45 -20.53
N ASN A 325 -13.90 35.39 -20.99
CA ASN A 325 -13.13 34.17 -21.18
C ASN A 325 -12.51 33.63 -19.87
N LEU A 326 -12.55 34.43 -18.78
CA LEU A 326 -11.99 34.05 -17.50
C LEU A 326 -13.04 33.54 -16.52
N HIS A 327 -12.63 32.67 -15.63
CA HIS A 327 -13.50 32.08 -14.62
C HIS A 327 -13.70 33.06 -13.45
N PRO A 328 -14.93 33.57 -13.21
CA PRO A 328 -15.18 34.64 -12.26
C PRO A 328 -14.96 34.23 -10.78
N ASN A 329 -15.18 32.97 -10.46
CA ASN A 329 -15.14 32.46 -9.08
C ASN A 329 -13.78 31.83 -8.71
N MET A 330 -12.83 31.76 -9.66
CA MET A 330 -11.47 31.32 -9.38
C MET A 330 -10.55 32.48 -9.10
N LEU A 331 -9.42 32.19 -8.47
CA LEU A 331 -8.46 33.23 -8.09
C LEU A 331 -7.98 34.03 -9.30
N GLN A 332 -8.17 35.34 -9.22
CA GLN A 332 -7.64 36.32 -10.16
C GLN A 332 -6.73 37.28 -9.39
N MET A 333 -5.48 37.41 -9.79
CA MET A 333 -4.48 38.19 -9.11
C MET A 333 -3.48 38.76 -10.09
N VAL A 334 -3.10 40.00 -9.86
CA VAL A 334 -1.96 40.68 -10.52
C VAL A 334 -0.98 41.11 -9.45
N ARG A 335 0.22 40.52 -9.46
CA ARG A 335 1.22 40.81 -8.43
C ARG A 335 2.56 41.19 -9.02
N MET A 336 3.29 42.00 -8.27
CA MET A 336 4.68 42.29 -8.55
C MET A 336 5.56 41.22 -7.88
N MET A 337 6.45 40.65 -8.67
CA MET A 337 7.47 39.74 -8.18
C MET A 337 8.75 40.48 -7.82
N GLN A 338 9.72 39.77 -7.26
CA GLN A 338 11.02 40.35 -6.94
C GLN A 338 11.68 40.89 -8.22
N PRO A 339 12.17 42.18 -8.23
CA PRO A 339 12.90 42.73 -9.35
C PRO A 339 14.10 41.86 -9.74
N THR A 340 14.35 41.76 -11.04
CA THR A 340 15.47 41.04 -11.64
C THR A 340 16.36 41.99 -12.45
N ALA A 341 17.49 41.46 -12.94
CA ALA A 341 18.31 42.23 -13.89
C ALA A 341 17.61 42.52 -15.22
N GLU A 342 16.52 41.80 -15.51
CA GLU A 342 15.70 41.96 -16.71
C GLU A 342 14.40 42.71 -16.43
N GLY A 343 14.35 43.53 -15.39
CA GLY A 343 13.19 44.36 -15.04
C GLY A 343 12.35 43.78 -13.89
N ILE A 344 11.16 44.37 -13.72
CA ILE A 344 10.21 44.02 -12.66
C ILE A 344 9.17 43.06 -13.24
N PRO A 345 9.15 41.75 -12.82
CA PRO A 345 8.13 40.86 -13.30
C PRO A 345 6.77 41.18 -12.65
N MET A 346 5.79 41.55 -13.47
CA MET A 346 4.40 41.68 -13.07
C MET A 346 3.66 40.39 -13.50
N GLU A 347 3.34 39.53 -12.54
CA GLU A 347 2.70 38.27 -12.79
C GLU A 347 1.18 38.39 -12.84
N VAL A 348 0.61 37.92 -13.93
CA VAL A 348 -0.83 37.69 -14.10
C VAL A 348 -1.15 36.26 -13.74
N TYR A 349 -2.08 36.09 -12.80
CA TYR A 349 -2.53 34.80 -12.33
C TYR A 349 -4.06 34.73 -12.40
N CYS A 350 -4.59 33.92 -13.27
CA CYS A 350 -6.04 33.72 -13.46
C CYS A 350 -6.34 32.36 -14.05
N PHE A 351 -7.62 32.07 -14.27
CA PHE A 351 -8.08 30.79 -14.85
C PHE A 351 -9.03 31.12 -16.02
N THR A 352 -8.84 30.43 -17.16
CA THR A 352 -9.80 30.46 -18.26
C THR A 352 -11.01 29.60 -17.92
N ARG A 353 -12.18 29.89 -18.52
CA ARG A 353 -13.38 29.02 -18.41
C ARG A 353 -13.25 27.78 -19.25
N GLU A 354 -12.61 27.89 -20.40
CA GLU A 354 -12.38 26.77 -21.30
C GLU A 354 -11.06 26.10 -20.96
N THR A 355 -11.10 24.77 -20.86
CA THR A 355 -9.91 23.94 -20.60
C THR A 355 -9.28 23.42 -21.86
N ASP A 356 -9.98 23.50 -23.02
CA ASP A 356 -9.45 23.14 -24.33
C ASP A 356 -8.16 23.89 -24.62
N TRP A 357 -7.18 23.23 -25.22
CA TRP A 357 -5.86 23.80 -25.43
C TRP A 357 -5.89 24.99 -26.39
N ILE A 358 -6.60 24.87 -27.51
CA ILE A 358 -6.64 25.94 -28.51
C ILE A 358 -7.36 27.17 -27.94
N CYS A 359 -8.52 26.98 -27.31
CA CYS A 359 -9.26 28.06 -26.66
C CYS A 359 -8.46 28.74 -25.55
N TYR A 360 -7.72 27.98 -24.78
CA TYR A 360 -6.83 28.47 -23.72
C TYR A 360 -5.72 29.35 -24.28
N GLU A 361 -5.01 28.89 -25.33
CA GLU A 361 -3.89 29.64 -25.91
C GLU A 361 -4.39 30.93 -26.59
N ASN A 362 -5.54 30.91 -27.28
CA ASN A 362 -6.16 32.08 -27.88
C ASN A 362 -6.54 33.12 -26.79
N SER A 363 -7.24 32.67 -25.75
CA SER A 363 -7.63 33.56 -24.64
C SER A 363 -6.40 34.16 -23.94
N GLN A 364 -5.35 33.39 -23.78
CA GLN A 364 -4.10 33.83 -23.19
C GLN A 364 -3.39 34.83 -24.10
N GLY A 365 -3.35 34.58 -25.42
CA GLY A 365 -2.80 35.52 -26.43
C GLY A 365 -3.52 36.84 -26.40
N GLU A 366 -4.86 36.87 -26.55
CA GLU A 366 -5.69 38.08 -26.53
C GLU A 366 -5.46 38.94 -25.28
N ILE A 367 -5.39 38.29 -24.10
CA ILE A 367 -5.13 38.98 -22.85
C ILE A 367 -3.76 39.66 -22.88
N PHE A 368 -2.71 38.95 -23.23
CA PHE A 368 -1.35 39.49 -23.18
C PHE A 368 -1.10 40.51 -24.29
N ASP A 369 -1.68 40.35 -25.48
CA ASP A 369 -1.64 41.37 -26.54
C ASP A 369 -2.26 42.70 -26.04
N HIS A 370 -3.44 42.63 -25.42
CA HIS A 370 -4.09 43.82 -24.86
C HIS A 370 -3.23 44.45 -23.75
N LEU A 371 -2.73 43.66 -22.81
CA LEU A 371 -1.91 44.15 -21.69
C LEU A 371 -0.63 44.83 -22.21
N ILE A 372 0.03 44.28 -23.21
CA ILE A 372 1.22 44.86 -23.82
C ILE A 372 0.88 46.18 -24.52
N ALA A 373 -0.20 46.22 -25.30
CA ALA A 373 -0.63 47.39 -26.02
C ALA A 373 -1.00 48.59 -25.09
N MET A 374 -1.47 48.26 -23.88
CA MET A 374 -1.88 49.30 -22.90
C MET A 374 -0.72 49.87 -22.07
N LEU A 375 0.47 49.24 -22.04
CA LEU A 375 1.61 49.77 -21.25
C LEU A 375 1.97 51.21 -21.49
N PRO A 376 2.04 51.69 -22.77
CA PRO A 376 2.38 53.09 -23.05
C PRO A 376 1.40 54.11 -22.44
N GLU A 377 0.10 53.81 -22.32
CA GLU A 377 -0.92 54.66 -21.70
C GLU A 377 -0.59 54.96 -20.23
N PHE A 378 0.16 54.07 -19.58
CA PHE A 378 0.63 54.23 -18.20
C PHE A 378 2.08 54.72 -18.14
N GLY A 379 2.68 55.10 -19.27
CA GLY A 379 4.08 55.48 -19.36
C GLY A 379 5.06 54.37 -19.01
N LEU A 380 4.63 53.10 -19.16
CA LEU A 380 5.42 51.92 -18.91
C LEU A 380 5.93 51.32 -20.21
N ARG A 381 7.02 50.52 -20.12
CA ARG A 381 7.58 49.74 -21.22
C ARG A 381 7.94 48.37 -20.76
N ILE A 382 7.89 47.41 -21.70
CA ILE A 382 8.46 46.07 -21.49
C ILE A 382 9.99 46.20 -21.56
N TYR A 383 10.66 45.51 -20.63
CA TYR A 383 12.11 45.34 -20.72
C TYR A 383 12.46 44.43 -21.88
N GLN A 384 13.35 44.91 -22.75
CA GLN A 384 13.97 44.12 -23.79
C GLN A 384 15.49 44.28 -23.72
N ARG A 385 16.22 43.23 -23.95
CA ARG A 385 17.67 43.36 -24.13
C ARG A 385 17.94 44.10 -25.44
N PRO A 386 18.91 45.02 -25.45
CA PRO A 386 19.25 45.76 -26.67
C PRO A 386 19.49 44.85 -27.84
N SER A 387 18.78 45.07 -28.94
CA SER A 387 18.97 44.36 -30.19
C SER A 387 20.06 45.01 -31.05
N GLY A 388 20.48 44.33 -32.11
CA GLY A 388 21.43 44.94 -33.07
C GLY A 388 20.87 46.23 -33.72
N LEU A 389 19.56 46.38 -33.85
CA LEU A 389 18.90 47.57 -34.36
C LEU A 389 19.03 48.74 -33.38
N ASP A 390 18.80 48.51 -32.08
CA ASP A 390 18.93 49.57 -31.06
C ASP A 390 20.35 50.14 -31.02
N VAL A 391 21.38 49.28 -31.22
CA VAL A 391 22.79 49.71 -31.32
C VAL A 391 23.06 50.53 -32.61
N GLN A 392 22.40 50.20 -33.72
CA GLN A 392 22.51 50.98 -34.96
C GLN A 392 21.84 52.33 -34.83
N ASP A 393 20.67 52.43 -34.19
CA ASP A 393 19.96 53.69 -33.94
C ASP A 393 20.76 54.61 -33.05
N VAL A 394 21.42 54.12 -32.00
CA VAL A 394 22.35 54.90 -31.18
C VAL A 394 23.54 55.40 -32.01
N LYS A 395 24.11 54.55 -32.87
CA LYS A 395 25.22 54.97 -33.74
C LYS A 395 24.79 56.01 -34.77
N SER A 396 23.55 55.96 -35.28
CA SER A 396 23.01 56.96 -36.19
C SER A 396 22.71 58.29 -35.48
N ALA A 397 22.22 58.23 -34.23
CA ALA A 397 21.94 59.40 -33.42
C ALA A 397 23.20 60.18 -32.94
N VAL A 398 24.34 59.47 -32.80
CA VAL A 398 25.62 60.01 -32.37
C VAL A 398 26.39 60.71 -33.57
N ARG A 399 25.92 60.49 -34.81
CA ARG A 399 26.54 60.99 -36.00
C ARG A 399 26.00 62.40 -36.43
N TYR A 400 25.10 63.01 -35.64
CA TYR A 400 24.60 64.38 -35.73
C TYR A 400 25.01 65.12 -34.46
#